data_a975e586c399954b1b552029f9b09892
#
_entry.id   a975e586c399954b1b552029f9b09892
#
_cell.length_a   1.000
_cell.length_b   1.000
_cell.length_c   1.000
_cell.angle_alpha   90.00
_cell.angle_beta   90.00
_cell.angle_gamma   90.00
#
_symmetry.space_group_name_H-M   'P 1'
#
loop_
_entity.id
_entity.type
_entity.pdbx_description
1 polymer ?
#
loop_
_entity_poly.entity_id
_entity_poly.type
_entity_poly.pdbx_seq_one_letter_code
_entity_poly.pdbx_strand_id
1 'polypeptide(L)'
;YAGGEPSTIAAPGTYENFEFWIDCRTRGAAGIAVRSTNRIGLGGDAGSGALTGNRTHASTPAVDADNADGEWNTLHVKVVDDRVTVEVNGRTVTENVILENTCAPGEAAYASGAIELLGEGDAAEFRDFYLCELPATPVFELSPEERAEGYEVLFDGRSLHKWTGNTTNYVPQEGTIYVTASYGGKGNLYTVEEYGDFILRFEFRFLREGVNNGIGLRTPMGVDAAYHGMEIQILDHDAPIYKNLRVYQQHGSVYGIIPAKRIKFGELGTWNVEEIRAVGDRITVTVNGEVILDGDIREACQGHNVSEDGSKKNPYTVDHRNHPGLFNKKGHIGLLGHGAGIQFRNIRIKSLDAKTQNGK
;
A
#
# COMPACT_ATOMS: atom_id res chain seq x y z
N TYR A 1 -36.30 3.79 -18.75
CA TYR A 1 -36.93 4.46 -17.62
C TYR A 1 -36.93 5.95 -17.92
N ALA A 2 -38.05 6.53 -18.03
CA ALA A 2 -38.20 7.94 -18.41
C ALA A 2 -38.79 8.70 -17.23
N GLY A 3 -38.01 9.63 -16.69
CA GLY A 3 -38.40 10.77 -15.86
C GLY A 3 -39.04 10.47 -14.51
N GLY A 4 -38.41 10.76 -13.44
CA GLY A 4 -38.97 10.64 -12.10
C GLY A 4 -37.91 10.67 -11.00
N GLU A 5 -38.27 10.21 -9.84
CA GLU A 5 -37.45 10.08 -8.68
C GLU A 5 -36.17 9.24 -8.98
N PRO A 6 -35.04 9.48 -8.28
CA PRO A 6 -33.84 8.66 -8.38
C PRO A 6 -34.19 7.17 -8.27
N SER A 7 -33.69 6.37 -9.19
CA SER A 7 -34.01 4.94 -9.24
C SER A 7 -32.74 4.10 -9.23
N THR A 8 -32.83 2.97 -8.55
CA THR A 8 -31.73 2.01 -8.43
C THR A 8 -32.19 0.64 -8.91
N ILE A 9 -31.39 -0.01 -9.74
CA ILE A 9 -31.54 -1.41 -10.13
C ILE A 9 -30.28 -2.16 -9.68
N ALA A 10 -30.43 -3.14 -8.80
CA ALA A 10 -29.33 -3.95 -8.33
C ALA A 10 -29.21 -5.24 -9.14
N ALA A 11 -27.98 -5.63 -9.47
CA ALA A 11 -27.69 -6.99 -9.93
C ALA A 11 -27.98 -7.99 -8.81
N PRO A 12 -28.51 -9.18 -9.09
CA PRO A 12 -28.79 -10.17 -8.06
C PRO A 12 -27.49 -10.69 -7.44
N GLY A 13 -27.38 -10.64 -6.10
CA GLY A 13 -26.23 -11.15 -5.36
C GLY A 13 -25.24 -10.09 -4.89
N THR A 14 -24.15 -10.58 -4.31
CA THR A 14 -23.00 -9.76 -3.85
C THR A 14 -21.73 -10.30 -4.47
N TYR A 15 -20.86 -9.41 -4.91
CA TYR A 15 -19.67 -9.74 -5.69
C TYR A 15 -18.44 -9.22 -4.97
N GLU A 16 -17.38 -10.04 -4.94
CA GLU A 16 -16.09 -9.70 -4.30
C GLU A 16 -15.11 -9.15 -5.33
N ASN A 17 -14.49 -10.02 -6.11
CA ASN A 17 -13.66 -9.65 -7.25
C ASN A 17 -14.43 -9.96 -8.52
N PHE A 18 -14.49 -9.00 -9.42
CA PHE A 18 -15.28 -9.13 -10.65
C PHE A 18 -14.83 -8.16 -11.72
N GLU A 19 -15.26 -8.45 -12.92
CA GLU A 19 -15.29 -7.49 -14.03
C GLU A 19 -16.63 -7.56 -14.74
N PHE A 20 -17.07 -6.44 -15.27
CA PHE A 20 -18.29 -6.41 -16.06
C PHE A 20 -18.20 -5.44 -17.23
N TRP A 21 -18.98 -5.73 -18.25
CA TRP A 21 -19.22 -4.86 -19.39
C TRP A 21 -20.69 -4.43 -19.40
N ILE A 22 -20.93 -3.18 -19.75
CA ILE A 22 -22.27 -2.64 -19.86
C ILE A 22 -22.28 -1.52 -20.88
N ASP A 23 -23.32 -1.51 -21.73
CA ASP A 23 -23.60 -0.34 -22.53
C ASP A 23 -24.50 0.60 -21.75
N CYS A 24 -24.16 1.88 -21.76
CA CYS A 24 -24.98 2.94 -21.18
C CYS A 24 -25.07 4.12 -22.14
N ARG A 25 -26.22 4.85 -22.08
CA ARG A 25 -26.31 6.19 -22.62
C ARG A 25 -27.01 7.10 -21.64
N THR A 26 -26.52 8.29 -21.50
CA THR A 26 -27.01 9.27 -20.54
C THR A 26 -27.27 10.61 -21.24
N ARG A 27 -28.27 11.36 -20.76
CA ARG A 27 -28.48 12.77 -21.09
C ARG A 27 -28.35 13.66 -19.86
N GLY A 28 -27.73 13.14 -18.82
CA GLY A 28 -27.50 13.77 -17.52
C GLY A 28 -26.69 12.86 -16.64
N ALA A 29 -26.57 13.21 -15.36
CA ALA A 29 -25.76 12.44 -14.40
C ALA A 29 -26.40 11.09 -14.08
N ALA A 30 -25.62 10.03 -14.21
CA ALA A 30 -25.98 8.67 -13.80
C ALA A 30 -24.77 8.03 -13.11
N GLY A 31 -24.87 6.80 -12.66
CA GLY A 31 -23.75 6.13 -12.03
C GLY A 31 -23.93 4.63 -11.92
N ILE A 32 -22.84 3.97 -11.57
CA ILE A 32 -22.83 2.57 -11.20
C ILE A 32 -22.18 2.48 -9.82
N ALA A 33 -22.92 1.96 -8.82
CA ALA A 33 -22.31 1.65 -7.53
C ALA A 33 -21.74 0.24 -7.57
N VAL A 34 -20.52 0.11 -7.06
CA VAL A 34 -19.85 -1.17 -6.88
C VAL A 34 -19.69 -1.43 -5.38
N ARG A 35 -19.90 -2.68 -4.97
CA ARG A 35 -19.91 -3.10 -3.57
C ARG A 35 -20.83 -2.21 -2.69
N SER A 36 -21.94 -1.77 -3.25
CA SER A 36 -22.99 -0.97 -2.60
C SER A 36 -22.60 0.45 -2.17
N THR A 37 -21.33 0.85 -2.23
CA THR A 37 -20.86 2.12 -1.62
C THR A 37 -20.04 3.00 -2.55
N ASN A 38 -19.28 2.42 -3.45
CA ASN A 38 -18.37 3.17 -4.31
C ASN A 38 -19.03 3.46 -5.64
N ARG A 39 -19.14 4.74 -6.00
CA ARG A 39 -19.87 5.18 -7.18
C ARG A 39 -18.93 5.56 -8.32
N ILE A 40 -19.15 4.96 -9.47
CA ILE A 40 -18.56 5.32 -10.75
C ILE A 40 -19.56 6.25 -11.46
N GLY A 41 -19.18 7.49 -11.69
CA GLY A 41 -20.00 8.48 -12.41
C GLY A 41 -20.06 8.17 -13.90
N LEU A 42 -21.22 8.45 -14.51
CA LEU A 42 -21.45 8.32 -15.94
C LEU A 42 -21.88 9.66 -16.51
N GLY A 43 -21.21 10.11 -17.59
CA GLY A 43 -21.47 11.39 -18.21
C GLY A 43 -21.04 12.60 -17.35
N GLY A 44 -21.53 13.77 -17.74
CA GLY A 44 -21.21 15.05 -17.10
C GLY A 44 -19.92 15.68 -17.65
N ASP A 45 -19.55 16.85 -17.11
CA ASP A 45 -18.43 17.67 -17.62
C ASP A 45 -17.06 16.97 -17.57
N ALA A 46 -16.88 15.97 -16.69
CA ALA A 46 -15.64 15.24 -16.54
C ALA A 46 -15.57 13.94 -17.36
N GLY A 47 -16.66 13.55 -18.01
CA GLY A 47 -16.83 12.26 -18.66
C GLY A 47 -17.11 11.11 -17.70
N SER A 48 -17.37 9.93 -18.27
CA SER A 48 -17.65 8.70 -17.51
C SER A 48 -16.37 8.13 -16.88
N GLY A 49 -16.55 7.46 -15.70
CA GLY A 49 -15.47 6.73 -15.02
C GLY A 49 -14.91 7.41 -13.76
N ALA A 50 -15.41 8.60 -13.39
CA ALA A 50 -15.03 9.25 -12.14
C ALA A 50 -15.45 8.43 -10.92
N LEU A 51 -14.56 8.30 -9.94
CA LEU A 51 -14.88 7.69 -8.64
C LEU A 51 -15.31 8.79 -7.68
N THR A 52 -16.62 8.92 -7.46
CA THR A 52 -17.22 10.09 -6.80
C THR A 52 -17.52 9.90 -5.32
N GLY A 53 -17.53 8.65 -4.81
CA GLY A 53 -17.79 8.36 -3.38
C GLY A 53 -16.58 8.49 -2.48
N ASN A 54 -15.39 8.39 -3.03
CA ASN A 54 -14.13 8.45 -2.29
C ASN A 54 -13.85 9.87 -1.77
N ARG A 55 -13.22 9.97 -0.61
CA ARG A 55 -12.82 11.25 0.03
C ARG A 55 -11.35 11.57 -0.21
N THR A 56 -10.48 10.58 -0.04
CA THR A 56 -9.02 10.73 -0.16
C THR A 56 -8.53 10.35 -1.55
N HIS A 57 -9.13 9.33 -2.14
CA HIS A 57 -8.76 8.77 -3.45
C HIS A 57 -9.85 9.04 -4.50
N ALA A 58 -10.57 10.16 -4.40
CA ALA A 58 -11.45 10.60 -5.46
C ALA A 58 -10.66 10.71 -6.77
N SER A 59 -11.24 10.24 -7.86
CA SER A 59 -10.60 10.33 -9.16
C SER A 59 -11.50 11.02 -10.17
N THR A 60 -10.88 11.78 -11.05
CA THR A 60 -11.46 12.22 -12.32
C THR A 60 -10.87 11.37 -13.44
N PRO A 61 -11.62 11.09 -14.52
CA PRO A 61 -11.09 10.40 -15.67
C PRO A 61 -9.84 11.09 -16.21
N ALA A 62 -8.81 10.29 -16.54
CA ALA A 62 -7.58 10.82 -17.13
C ALA A 62 -7.80 11.39 -18.55
N VAL A 63 -8.87 10.96 -19.18
CA VAL A 63 -9.30 11.39 -20.51
C VAL A 63 -10.81 11.22 -20.62
N ASP A 64 -11.48 12.16 -21.27
CA ASP A 64 -12.85 11.99 -21.71
C ASP A 64 -12.86 11.04 -22.92
N ALA A 65 -13.57 9.93 -22.79
CA ALA A 65 -13.71 8.90 -23.81
C ALA A 65 -15.18 8.65 -24.18
N ASP A 66 -16.11 9.47 -23.68
CA ASP A 66 -17.52 9.37 -24.00
C ASP A 66 -17.79 9.72 -25.46
N ASN A 67 -18.80 9.07 -26.02
CA ASN A 67 -19.45 9.51 -27.27
C ASN A 67 -20.34 10.72 -26.98
N ALA A 68 -20.89 11.33 -28.01
CA ALA A 68 -21.78 12.48 -27.86
C ALA A 68 -22.99 12.18 -26.98
N ASP A 69 -23.51 13.22 -26.30
CA ASP A 69 -24.66 13.10 -25.42
C ASP A 69 -25.83 12.34 -26.08
N GLY A 70 -26.31 11.33 -25.36
CA GLY A 70 -27.38 10.45 -25.83
C GLY A 70 -26.94 9.36 -26.80
N GLU A 71 -25.68 9.24 -27.10
CA GLU A 71 -25.09 8.07 -27.78
C GLU A 71 -24.70 6.98 -26.78
N TRP A 72 -24.56 5.75 -27.29
CA TRP A 72 -24.18 4.61 -26.47
C TRP A 72 -22.69 4.61 -26.22
N ASN A 73 -22.31 4.39 -24.93
CA ASN A 73 -20.95 4.13 -24.47
C ASN A 73 -20.87 2.71 -23.92
N THR A 74 -19.78 2.02 -24.19
CA THR A 74 -19.47 0.73 -23.59
C THR A 74 -18.49 0.94 -22.45
N LEU A 75 -18.86 0.54 -21.25
CA LEU A 75 -17.99 0.53 -20.09
C LEU A 75 -17.49 -0.89 -19.82
N HIS A 76 -16.20 -1.00 -19.47
CA HIS A 76 -15.61 -2.15 -18.83
C HIS A 76 -15.11 -1.72 -17.46
N VAL A 77 -15.60 -2.36 -16.42
CA VAL A 77 -15.23 -2.09 -15.03
C VAL A 77 -14.63 -3.35 -14.42
N LYS A 78 -13.44 -3.23 -13.87
CA LYS A 78 -12.76 -4.31 -13.17
C LYS A 78 -12.51 -3.91 -11.71
N VAL A 79 -12.96 -4.74 -10.78
CA VAL A 79 -12.78 -4.56 -9.32
C VAL A 79 -12.06 -5.79 -8.77
N VAL A 80 -10.88 -5.57 -8.23
CA VAL A 80 -10.07 -6.62 -7.58
C VAL A 80 -9.54 -6.07 -6.26
N ASP A 81 -9.80 -6.77 -5.18
CA ASP A 81 -9.44 -6.34 -3.82
C ASP A 81 -9.97 -4.93 -3.52
N ASP A 82 -9.14 -3.98 -3.15
CA ASP A 82 -9.54 -2.59 -2.94
C ASP A 82 -9.33 -1.69 -4.18
N ARG A 83 -9.22 -2.28 -5.40
CA ARG A 83 -8.88 -1.53 -6.62
C ARG A 83 -9.96 -1.59 -7.67
N VAL A 84 -10.15 -0.45 -8.33
CA VAL A 84 -11.03 -0.33 -9.49
C VAL A 84 -10.29 0.26 -10.68
N THR A 85 -10.55 -0.31 -11.84
CA THR A 85 -10.14 0.21 -13.14
C THR A 85 -11.38 0.34 -14.02
N VAL A 86 -11.50 1.45 -14.73
CA VAL A 86 -12.62 1.72 -15.64
C VAL A 86 -12.09 2.04 -17.02
N GLU A 87 -12.65 1.37 -18.01
CA GLU A 87 -12.46 1.69 -19.44
C GLU A 87 -13.78 2.15 -20.02
N VAL A 88 -13.72 3.16 -20.86
CA VAL A 88 -14.85 3.67 -21.64
C VAL A 88 -14.48 3.61 -23.11
N ASN A 89 -15.32 2.96 -23.92
CA ASN A 89 -15.10 2.78 -25.35
C ASN A 89 -13.70 2.24 -25.70
N GLY A 90 -13.19 1.29 -24.86
CA GLY A 90 -11.88 0.65 -25.03
C GLY A 90 -10.68 1.52 -24.61
N ARG A 91 -10.93 2.65 -23.94
CA ARG A 91 -9.87 3.52 -23.40
C ARG A 91 -9.93 3.50 -21.87
N THR A 92 -8.81 3.21 -21.22
CA THR A 92 -8.69 3.31 -19.75
C THR A 92 -8.80 4.76 -19.32
N VAL A 93 -9.83 5.10 -18.57
CA VAL A 93 -10.13 6.45 -18.08
C VAL A 93 -9.80 6.61 -16.59
N THR A 94 -9.95 5.53 -15.83
CA THR A 94 -9.59 5.47 -14.40
C THR A 94 -8.81 4.17 -14.17
N GLU A 95 -7.62 4.27 -13.60
CA GLU A 95 -6.71 3.13 -13.48
C GLU A 95 -6.30 2.90 -12.03
N ASN A 96 -6.54 1.67 -11.53
CA ASN A 96 -6.01 1.17 -10.25
C ASN A 96 -6.31 2.10 -9.05
N VAL A 97 -7.49 2.70 -9.00
CA VAL A 97 -7.88 3.62 -7.92
C VAL A 97 -8.39 2.83 -6.71
N ILE A 98 -8.03 3.28 -5.50
CA ILE A 98 -8.47 2.67 -4.24
C ILE A 98 -9.96 2.93 -4.02
N LEU A 99 -10.70 1.87 -3.69
CA LEU A 99 -12.03 1.93 -3.14
C LEU A 99 -11.97 2.24 -1.65
N GLU A 100 -12.66 3.28 -1.20
CA GLU A 100 -12.74 3.65 0.21
C GLU A 100 -14.03 3.14 0.84
N ASN A 101 -13.99 2.91 2.15
CA ASN A 101 -15.20 2.71 2.91
C ASN A 101 -15.89 4.06 3.14
N THR A 102 -16.88 4.36 2.30
CA THR A 102 -17.59 5.65 2.36
C THR A 102 -18.51 5.78 3.58
N CYS A 103 -18.87 4.65 4.22
CA CYS A 103 -19.71 4.60 5.42
C CYS A 103 -18.88 4.70 6.71
N ALA A 104 -17.65 4.15 6.72
CA ALA A 104 -16.74 4.16 7.86
C ALA A 104 -15.33 4.58 7.40
N PRO A 105 -15.06 5.88 7.31
CA PRO A 105 -13.76 6.38 6.87
C PRO A 105 -12.59 5.88 7.72
N GLY A 106 -11.54 5.40 7.06
CA GLY A 106 -10.37 4.80 7.72
C GLY A 106 -10.46 3.28 7.91
N GLU A 107 -11.65 2.70 7.74
CA GLU A 107 -11.81 1.24 7.71
C GLU A 107 -11.63 0.71 6.27
N ALA A 108 -11.40 -0.60 6.15
CA ALA A 108 -11.33 -1.25 4.85
C ALA A 108 -12.65 -1.08 4.07
N ALA A 109 -12.56 -0.91 2.75
CA ALA A 109 -13.73 -1.02 1.89
C ALA A 109 -14.40 -2.39 2.09
N TYR A 110 -15.72 -2.47 1.88
CA TYR A 110 -16.40 -3.75 1.94
C TYR A 110 -15.80 -4.73 0.94
N ALA A 111 -15.50 -5.94 1.41
CA ALA A 111 -14.89 -6.97 0.58
C ALA A 111 -15.82 -7.42 -0.54
N SER A 112 -17.14 -7.36 -0.32
CA SER A 112 -18.18 -7.71 -1.30
C SER A 112 -19.39 -6.81 -1.15
N GLY A 113 -20.23 -6.75 -2.17
CA GLY A 113 -21.48 -6.01 -2.16
C GLY A 113 -22.18 -6.04 -3.51
N ALA A 114 -23.34 -5.42 -3.59
CA ALA A 114 -24.12 -5.36 -4.83
C ALA A 114 -23.44 -4.47 -5.88
N ILE A 115 -23.79 -4.72 -7.14
CA ILE A 115 -23.57 -3.79 -8.26
C ILE A 115 -24.92 -3.15 -8.54
N GLU A 116 -24.97 -1.81 -8.53
CA GLU A 116 -26.21 -1.08 -8.64
C GLU A 116 -26.12 -0.04 -9.76
N LEU A 117 -27.11 -0.03 -10.63
CA LEU A 117 -27.28 0.98 -11.69
C LEU A 117 -28.10 2.13 -11.12
N LEU A 118 -27.57 3.32 -11.15
CA LEU A 118 -28.13 4.52 -10.54
C LEU A 118 -28.56 5.49 -11.64
N GLY A 119 -29.85 5.78 -11.69
CA GLY A 119 -30.42 6.81 -12.57
C GLY A 119 -30.70 8.08 -11.79
N GLU A 120 -30.14 9.21 -12.20
CA GLU A 120 -30.47 10.54 -11.70
C GLU A 120 -31.10 11.35 -12.84
N GLY A 121 -32.39 11.73 -12.68
CA GLY A 121 -33.10 12.49 -13.69
C GLY A 121 -33.57 11.68 -14.90
N ASP A 122 -33.81 12.36 -16.02
CA ASP A 122 -34.70 11.87 -17.06
C ASP A 122 -34.14 10.84 -18.05
N ALA A 123 -32.89 10.43 -18.03
CA ALA A 123 -32.45 9.48 -19.05
C ALA A 123 -31.07 8.82 -18.78
N ALA A 124 -31.04 7.80 -17.99
CA ALA A 124 -30.01 6.77 -18.12
C ALA A 124 -30.66 5.50 -18.71
N GLU A 125 -30.11 4.99 -19.77
CA GLU A 125 -30.49 3.71 -20.36
C GLU A 125 -29.30 2.76 -20.29
N PHE A 126 -29.57 1.51 -19.92
CA PHE A 126 -28.56 0.46 -19.79
C PHE A 126 -28.99 -0.76 -20.60
N ARG A 127 -28.01 -1.45 -21.18
CA ARG A 127 -28.21 -2.71 -21.89
C ARG A 127 -26.93 -3.56 -21.87
N ASP A 128 -27.04 -4.79 -22.32
CA ASP A 128 -25.93 -5.68 -22.60
C ASP A 128 -24.94 -5.81 -21.39
N PHE A 129 -25.50 -6.09 -20.18
CA PHE A 129 -24.74 -6.29 -18.96
C PHE A 129 -24.17 -7.71 -18.90
N TYR A 130 -22.86 -7.83 -18.94
CA TYR A 130 -22.11 -9.07 -18.80
C TYR A 130 -21.21 -9.00 -17.60
N LEU A 131 -21.31 -9.96 -16.68
CA LEU A 131 -20.54 -10.03 -15.46
C LEU A 131 -19.70 -11.31 -15.43
N CYS A 132 -18.43 -11.19 -15.06
CA CYS A 132 -17.51 -12.27 -14.78
C CYS A 132 -17.00 -12.15 -13.34
N GLU A 133 -17.29 -13.15 -12.51
CA GLU A 133 -16.70 -13.22 -11.19
C GLU A 133 -15.23 -13.70 -11.29
N LEU A 134 -14.35 -13.02 -10.58
CA LEU A 134 -12.94 -13.35 -10.50
C LEU A 134 -12.64 -14.08 -9.19
N PRO A 135 -11.57 -14.88 -9.12
CA PRO A 135 -11.20 -15.56 -7.89
C PRO A 135 -11.02 -14.60 -6.71
N ALA A 136 -11.53 -14.99 -5.55
CA ALA A 136 -11.30 -14.26 -4.31
C ALA A 136 -9.81 -14.34 -3.89
N THR A 137 -9.27 -13.23 -3.43
CA THR A 137 -7.92 -13.20 -2.88
C THR A 137 -7.91 -13.80 -1.46
N PRO A 138 -7.07 -14.78 -1.16
CA PRO A 138 -6.95 -15.32 0.20
C PRO A 138 -6.54 -14.24 1.19
N VAL A 139 -7.23 -14.16 2.32
CA VAL A 139 -6.93 -13.22 3.40
C VAL A 139 -5.90 -13.83 4.35
N PHE A 140 -4.88 -13.06 4.68
CA PHE A 140 -3.97 -13.42 5.76
C PHE A 140 -4.64 -13.23 7.13
N GLU A 141 -4.59 -14.26 7.94
CA GLU A 141 -5.05 -14.23 9.34
C GLU A 141 -3.90 -14.53 10.30
N LEU A 142 -3.92 -13.83 11.44
CA LEU A 142 -3.00 -14.13 12.53
C LEU A 142 -3.27 -15.54 13.10
N SER A 143 -2.21 -16.23 13.51
CA SER A 143 -2.37 -17.44 14.30
C SER A 143 -3.05 -17.14 15.65
N PRO A 144 -3.64 -18.16 16.31
CA PRO A 144 -4.19 -17.98 17.65
C PRO A 144 -3.16 -17.42 18.64
N GLU A 145 -1.91 -17.86 18.53
CA GLU A 145 -0.79 -17.42 19.36
C GLU A 145 -0.46 -15.95 19.11
N GLU A 146 -0.34 -15.53 17.84
CA GLU A 146 -0.07 -14.14 17.48
C GLU A 146 -1.21 -13.22 17.94
N ARG A 147 -2.48 -13.66 17.82
CA ARG A 147 -3.62 -12.91 18.37
C ARG A 147 -3.54 -12.77 19.90
N ALA A 148 -3.21 -13.85 20.60
CA ALA A 148 -3.06 -13.84 22.06
C ALA A 148 -1.87 -12.96 22.52
N GLU A 149 -0.81 -12.90 21.71
CA GLU A 149 0.34 -12.02 21.95
C GLU A 149 0.06 -10.54 21.66
N GLY A 150 -1.06 -10.22 21.01
CA GLY A 150 -1.47 -8.84 20.70
C GLY A 150 -0.92 -8.30 19.40
N TYR A 151 -0.59 -9.17 18.43
CA TYR A 151 -0.34 -8.72 17.06
C TYR A 151 -1.62 -8.21 16.40
N GLU A 152 -1.47 -7.28 15.50
CA GLU A 152 -2.49 -6.82 14.57
C GLU A 152 -1.99 -6.91 13.13
N VAL A 153 -2.92 -7.15 12.20
CA VAL A 153 -2.60 -7.21 10.76
C VAL A 153 -2.48 -5.79 10.22
N LEU A 154 -1.35 -5.48 9.57
CA LEU A 154 -1.15 -4.25 8.82
C LEU A 154 -1.50 -4.40 7.34
N PHE A 155 -1.32 -5.59 6.78
CA PHE A 155 -1.74 -5.91 5.41
C PHE A 155 -2.22 -7.35 5.37
N ASP A 156 -3.49 -7.51 5.02
CA ASP A 156 -4.21 -8.78 4.99
C ASP A 156 -4.17 -9.53 3.64
N GLY A 157 -3.53 -8.93 2.65
CA GLY A 157 -3.49 -9.43 1.27
C GLY A 157 -4.40 -8.68 0.30
N ARG A 158 -5.32 -7.84 0.78
CA ARG A 158 -6.39 -7.22 -0.03
C ARG A 158 -6.40 -5.71 -0.01
N SER A 159 -6.12 -5.09 1.14
CA SER A 159 -6.39 -3.66 1.31
C SER A 159 -5.22 -2.89 1.91
N LEU A 160 -5.01 -1.69 1.36
CA LEU A 160 -4.08 -0.70 1.89
C LEU A 160 -4.75 0.33 2.81
N HIS A 161 -5.92 0.06 3.42
CA HIS A 161 -6.63 1.02 4.28
C HIS A 161 -5.80 1.52 5.48
N LYS A 162 -4.83 0.72 5.95
CA LYS A 162 -3.88 1.09 7.01
C LYS A 162 -2.60 1.76 6.49
N TRP A 163 -2.55 2.06 5.19
CA TRP A 163 -1.39 2.60 4.52
C TRP A 163 -1.72 3.89 3.79
N THR A 164 -0.72 4.75 3.63
CA THR A 164 -0.82 6.05 2.94
C THR A 164 0.48 6.37 2.20
N GLY A 165 0.48 7.43 1.41
CA GLY A 165 1.62 7.84 0.61
C GLY A 165 1.57 7.27 -0.81
N ASN A 166 2.59 6.55 -1.26
CA ASN A 166 2.64 6.01 -2.63
C ASN A 166 1.77 4.75 -2.79
N THR A 167 0.47 4.89 -2.69
CA THR A 167 -0.49 3.82 -2.94
C THR A 167 -0.68 3.52 -4.43
N THR A 168 0.00 4.24 -5.32
CA THR A 168 -0.07 4.07 -6.77
C THR A 168 0.87 2.96 -7.26
N ASN A 169 2.13 2.95 -6.79
CA ASN A 169 3.09 1.92 -7.19
C ASN A 169 3.13 0.72 -6.26
N TYR A 170 2.68 0.88 -5.02
CA TYR A 170 2.47 -0.22 -4.09
C TYR A 170 1.02 -0.68 -4.20
N VAL A 171 0.80 -1.82 -4.82
CA VAL A 171 -0.56 -2.29 -5.14
C VAL A 171 -0.82 -3.67 -4.54
N PRO A 172 -2.00 -3.90 -3.96
CA PRO A 172 -2.45 -5.24 -3.64
C PRO A 172 -2.56 -6.06 -4.92
N GLN A 173 -1.95 -7.22 -4.93
CA GLN A 173 -2.03 -8.16 -6.04
C GLN A 173 -1.76 -9.57 -5.53
N GLU A 174 -2.73 -10.48 -5.73
CA GLU A 174 -2.60 -11.90 -5.37
C GLU A 174 -2.11 -12.13 -3.94
N GLY A 175 -2.69 -11.40 -2.98
CA GLY A 175 -2.34 -11.51 -1.56
C GLY A 175 -1.02 -10.84 -1.17
N THR A 176 -0.41 -10.04 -2.05
CA THR A 176 0.85 -9.36 -1.81
C THR A 176 0.74 -7.86 -2.05
N ILE A 177 1.58 -7.06 -1.40
CA ILE A 177 1.91 -5.71 -1.89
C ILE A 177 2.98 -5.90 -2.97
N TYR A 178 2.60 -5.69 -4.21
CA TYR A 178 3.51 -5.69 -5.35
C TYR A 178 4.02 -4.29 -5.61
N VAL A 179 5.34 -4.14 -5.73
CA VAL A 179 5.95 -2.84 -6.04
C VAL A 179 6.23 -2.74 -7.51
N THR A 180 5.55 -1.82 -8.18
CA THR A 180 5.68 -1.57 -9.63
C THR A 180 6.02 -0.12 -9.91
N ALA A 181 6.74 0.14 -10.99
CA ALA A 181 6.94 1.50 -11.51
C ALA A 181 5.91 1.90 -12.59
N SER A 182 4.98 1.00 -12.93
CA SER A 182 4.10 1.12 -14.10
C SER A 182 3.10 2.27 -14.00
N TYR A 183 2.66 2.62 -12.78
CA TYR A 183 1.62 3.63 -12.57
C TYR A 183 2.13 5.05 -12.26
N GLY A 184 3.44 5.28 -12.38
CA GLY A 184 4.02 6.62 -12.28
C GLY A 184 4.05 7.27 -10.88
N GLY A 185 3.65 6.55 -9.83
CA GLY A 185 3.75 7.04 -8.45
C GLY A 185 5.19 7.22 -7.99
N LYS A 186 5.41 8.04 -6.98
CA LYS A 186 6.73 8.34 -6.42
C LYS A 186 6.70 8.32 -4.90
N GLY A 187 7.85 8.00 -4.29
CA GLY A 187 8.02 8.01 -2.85
C GLY A 187 7.71 6.66 -2.19
N ASN A 188 7.47 6.71 -0.92
CA ASN A 188 7.33 5.56 -0.03
C ASN A 188 5.85 5.30 0.32
N LEU A 189 5.56 4.05 0.69
CA LEU A 189 4.30 3.69 1.32
C LEU A 189 4.51 3.70 2.83
N TYR A 190 3.62 4.34 3.60
CA TYR A 190 3.73 4.47 5.04
C TYR A 190 2.50 3.91 5.75
N THR A 191 2.65 3.42 6.98
CA THR A 191 1.49 3.15 7.84
C THR A 191 0.75 4.45 8.16
N VAL A 192 -0.58 4.41 8.28
CA VAL A 192 -1.37 5.55 8.76
C VAL A 192 -1.03 5.85 10.22
N GLU A 193 -0.94 4.80 11.04
CA GLU A 193 -0.56 4.92 12.45
C GLU A 193 0.96 5.04 12.61
N GLU A 194 1.36 5.68 13.70
CA GLU A 194 2.75 5.77 14.13
C GLU A 194 3.04 4.78 15.25
N TYR A 195 4.26 4.26 15.29
CA TYR A 195 4.73 3.27 16.27
C TYR A 195 6.01 3.73 16.95
N GLY A 196 6.10 3.50 18.27
CA GLY A 196 7.29 3.74 19.07
C GLY A 196 8.10 2.47 19.26
N ASP A 197 7.76 1.67 20.28
CA ASP A 197 8.32 0.35 20.51
C ASP A 197 7.42 -0.72 19.90
N PHE A 198 7.99 -1.64 19.10
CA PHE A 198 7.19 -2.63 18.39
C PHE A 198 7.99 -3.87 17.98
N ILE A 199 7.25 -4.91 17.55
CA ILE A 199 7.75 -6.04 16.77
C ILE A 199 6.97 -6.09 15.47
N LEU A 200 7.66 -5.92 14.34
CA LEU A 200 7.11 -6.01 13.00
C LEU A 200 7.51 -7.36 12.39
N ARG A 201 6.56 -8.09 11.82
CA ARG A 201 6.80 -9.33 11.06
C ARG A 201 6.22 -9.19 9.68
N PHE A 202 6.96 -9.64 8.68
CA PHE A 202 6.50 -9.67 7.29
C PHE A 202 7.23 -10.74 6.50
N GLU A 203 6.72 -11.02 5.32
CA GLU A 203 7.40 -11.84 4.34
C GLU A 203 7.70 -11.00 3.10
N PHE A 204 8.87 -11.24 2.50
CA PHE A 204 9.26 -10.58 1.26
C PHE A 204 9.89 -11.57 0.28
N ARG A 205 9.86 -11.25 -1.01
CA ARG A 205 10.61 -11.96 -2.05
C ARG A 205 11.11 -11.02 -3.14
N PHE A 206 12.28 -11.34 -3.66
CA PHE A 206 12.85 -10.66 -4.82
C PHE A 206 12.39 -11.37 -6.09
N LEU A 207 11.86 -10.62 -7.06
CA LEU A 207 11.40 -11.16 -8.34
C LEU A 207 12.44 -11.03 -9.46
N ARG A 208 13.49 -10.26 -9.21
CA ARG A 208 14.61 -10.04 -10.12
C ARG A 208 15.89 -9.76 -9.35
N GLU A 209 17.02 -9.86 -10.02
CA GLU A 209 18.31 -9.48 -9.44
C GLU A 209 18.42 -7.98 -9.15
N GLY A 210 19.17 -7.66 -8.12
CA GLY A 210 19.54 -6.29 -7.77
C GLY A 210 18.40 -5.44 -7.23
N VAL A 211 17.38 -6.07 -6.65
CA VAL A 211 16.31 -5.35 -5.97
C VAL A 211 16.86 -4.61 -4.77
N ASN A 212 16.45 -3.35 -4.63
CA ASN A 212 16.70 -2.49 -3.49
C ASN A 212 15.39 -1.94 -2.97
N ASN A 213 15.18 -2.01 -1.68
CA ASN A 213 14.08 -1.45 -0.93
C ASN A 213 14.54 -1.23 0.51
N GLY A 214 13.66 -0.79 1.41
CA GLY A 214 13.96 -0.64 2.82
C GLY A 214 12.70 -0.63 3.66
N ILE A 215 12.86 -0.91 4.96
CA ILE A 215 11.80 -0.70 5.95
C ILE A 215 12.18 0.54 6.76
N GLY A 216 11.42 1.62 6.59
CA GLY A 216 11.54 2.82 7.41
C GLY A 216 10.96 2.59 8.81
N LEU A 217 11.69 2.96 9.84
CA LEU A 217 11.25 2.86 11.23
C LEU A 217 11.21 4.25 11.86
N ARG A 218 10.10 4.54 12.58
CA ARG A 218 9.91 5.81 13.29
C ARG A 218 10.20 7.04 12.41
N THR A 219 9.82 6.95 11.13
CA THR A 219 10.11 7.99 10.15
C THR A 219 8.93 8.94 9.96
N PRO A 220 9.18 10.24 9.83
CA PRO A 220 8.20 11.19 9.32
C PRO A 220 7.93 10.94 7.84
N MET A 221 6.72 11.25 7.37
CA MET A 221 6.39 11.18 5.95
C MET A 221 7.05 12.31 5.15
N GLY A 222 7.32 12.05 3.87
CA GLY A 222 7.78 13.08 2.93
C GLY A 222 9.27 13.46 3.04
N VAL A 223 10.04 12.73 3.84
CA VAL A 223 11.48 12.93 4.02
C VAL A 223 12.26 11.65 3.70
N ASP A 224 13.59 11.76 3.62
CA ASP A 224 14.46 10.61 3.49
C ASP A 224 14.50 9.82 4.81
N ALA A 225 13.88 8.64 4.81
CA ALA A 225 13.70 7.82 5.99
C ALA A 225 15.03 7.35 6.60
N ALA A 226 16.06 7.10 5.78
CA ALA A 226 17.37 6.66 6.25
C ALA A 226 18.06 7.67 7.17
N TYR A 227 17.73 8.97 7.03
CA TYR A 227 18.34 10.05 7.81
C TYR A 227 17.38 10.72 8.80
N HIS A 228 16.09 10.81 8.45
CA HIS A 228 15.09 11.48 9.30
C HIS A 228 14.25 10.49 10.14
N GLY A 229 14.53 9.22 10.04
CA GLY A 229 14.09 8.11 10.84
C GLY A 229 15.24 7.09 10.91
N MET A 230 14.92 5.83 10.70
CA MET A 230 15.86 4.72 10.49
C MET A 230 15.42 3.92 9.26
N GLU A 231 16.37 3.35 8.54
CA GLU A 231 16.10 2.38 7.49
C GLU A 231 16.74 1.05 7.83
N ILE A 232 15.93 -0.02 7.82
CA ILE A 232 16.43 -1.40 7.75
C ILE A 232 16.49 -1.77 6.28
N GLN A 233 17.70 -2.04 5.79
CA GLN A 233 17.95 -2.29 4.38
C GLN A 233 17.32 -3.60 3.92
N ILE A 234 16.54 -3.57 2.83
CA ILE A 234 16.02 -4.74 2.12
C ILE A 234 16.69 -4.80 0.76
N LEU A 235 17.68 -5.67 0.61
CA LEU A 235 18.56 -5.67 -0.55
C LEU A 235 18.92 -7.08 -1.00
N ASP A 236 18.81 -7.34 -2.29
CA ASP A 236 19.46 -8.50 -2.92
C ASP A 236 20.96 -8.23 -3.03
N HIS A 237 21.66 -8.35 -1.91
CA HIS A 237 23.07 -7.98 -1.78
C HIS A 237 24.03 -8.96 -2.46
N ASP A 238 23.54 -10.08 -2.96
CA ASP A 238 24.36 -11.05 -3.73
C ASP A 238 24.36 -10.75 -5.23
N ALA A 239 23.50 -9.85 -5.69
CA ALA A 239 23.45 -9.44 -7.09
C ALA A 239 24.78 -8.84 -7.55
N PRO A 240 25.25 -9.17 -8.78
CA PRO A 240 26.54 -8.69 -9.31
C PRO A 240 26.70 -7.16 -9.32
N ILE A 241 25.60 -6.41 -9.45
CA ILE A 241 25.59 -4.95 -9.39
C ILE A 241 26.08 -4.41 -8.03
N TYR A 242 25.92 -5.20 -6.95
CA TYR A 242 26.28 -4.85 -5.58
C TYR A 242 27.61 -5.41 -5.09
N LYS A 243 28.50 -5.82 -5.99
CA LYS A 243 29.83 -6.36 -5.65
C LYS A 243 30.70 -5.43 -4.77
N ASN A 244 30.44 -4.13 -4.77
CA ASN A 244 31.18 -3.12 -4.03
C ASN A 244 30.37 -2.49 -2.89
N LEU A 245 29.35 -3.18 -2.37
CA LEU A 245 28.59 -2.69 -1.21
C LEU A 245 29.49 -2.40 -0.02
N ARG A 246 29.21 -1.30 0.64
CA ARG A 246 29.73 -1.06 1.99
C ARG A 246 28.99 -1.92 3.00
N VAL A 247 29.64 -2.26 4.10
CA VAL A 247 29.08 -3.17 5.11
C VAL A 247 27.70 -2.74 5.64
N TYR A 248 27.48 -1.43 5.82
CA TYR A 248 26.22 -0.87 6.30
C TYR A 248 25.09 -0.83 5.25
N GLN A 249 25.38 -1.21 4.01
CA GLN A 249 24.40 -1.30 2.93
C GLN A 249 23.89 -2.73 2.72
N GLN A 250 24.37 -3.69 3.47
CA GLN A 250 23.91 -5.08 3.39
C GLN A 250 22.49 -5.20 3.95
N HIS A 251 21.75 -6.17 3.44
CA HIS A 251 20.41 -6.47 3.92
C HIS A 251 20.35 -6.61 5.44
N GLY A 252 19.32 -6.07 6.07
CA GLY A 252 19.09 -6.08 7.51
C GLY A 252 19.92 -5.08 8.31
N SER A 253 20.84 -4.32 7.69
CA SER A 253 21.59 -3.26 8.38
C SER A 253 20.67 -2.11 8.80
N VAL A 254 20.92 -1.51 9.97
CA VAL A 254 20.47 -0.14 10.22
C VAL A 254 21.35 0.77 9.37
N TYR A 255 20.82 1.27 8.26
CA TYR A 255 21.57 1.95 7.21
C TYR A 255 22.44 3.08 7.77
N GLY A 256 23.73 3.02 7.47
CA GLY A 256 24.72 4.02 7.93
C GLY A 256 25.14 3.91 9.40
N ILE A 257 24.51 3.05 10.21
CA ILE A 257 24.71 3.00 11.67
C ILE A 257 25.23 1.65 12.15
N ILE A 258 24.50 0.55 11.92
CA ILE A 258 24.87 -0.79 12.38
C ILE A 258 24.85 -1.76 11.21
N PRO A 259 26.00 -2.30 10.79
CA PRO A 259 26.04 -3.34 9.78
C PRO A 259 25.41 -4.66 10.27
N ALA A 260 24.62 -5.29 9.43
CA ALA A 260 24.12 -6.64 9.68
C ALA A 260 25.12 -7.72 9.25
N LYS A 261 24.97 -8.90 9.83
CA LYS A 261 25.64 -10.11 9.35
C LYS A 261 25.07 -10.47 7.97
N ARG A 262 25.94 -10.75 7.01
CA ARG A 262 25.53 -11.20 5.68
C ARG A 262 24.94 -12.59 5.74
N ILE A 263 23.80 -12.77 5.10
CA ILE A 263 23.15 -14.07 4.90
C ILE A 263 23.07 -14.37 3.40
N LYS A 264 22.67 -15.60 3.08
CA LYS A 264 22.34 -15.99 1.70
C LYS A 264 20.84 -16.13 1.56
N PHE A 265 20.30 -15.55 0.51
CA PHE A 265 18.92 -15.79 0.12
C PHE A 265 18.81 -17.07 -0.72
N GLY A 266 17.58 -17.60 -0.84
CA GLY A 266 17.24 -18.63 -1.82
C GLY A 266 17.22 -18.07 -3.24
N GLU A 267 16.75 -18.90 -4.17
CA GLU A 267 16.53 -18.47 -5.55
C GLU A 267 15.50 -17.31 -5.62
N LEU A 268 15.55 -16.53 -6.70
CA LEU A 268 14.57 -15.49 -6.98
C LEU A 268 13.15 -16.07 -6.93
N GLY A 269 12.23 -15.32 -6.33
CA GLY A 269 10.86 -15.76 -6.08
C GLY A 269 10.65 -16.52 -4.76
N THR A 270 11.72 -16.91 -4.06
CA THR A 270 11.61 -17.55 -2.74
C THR A 270 11.16 -16.54 -1.68
N TRP A 271 10.15 -16.90 -0.89
CA TRP A 271 9.71 -16.11 0.24
C TRP A 271 10.70 -16.18 1.40
N ASN A 272 11.02 -15.04 1.97
CA ASN A 272 11.80 -14.88 3.17
C ASN A 272 10.93 -14.28 4.27
N VAL A 273 11.15 -14.71 5.50
CA VAL A 273 10.44 -14.19 6.69
C VAL A 273 11.39 -13.26 7.43
N GLU A 274 10.94 -12.04 7.70
CA GLU A 274 11.72 -11.08 8.47
C GLU A 274 10.94 -10.57 9.69
N GLU A 275 11.64 -10.49 10.81
CA GLU A 275 11.17 -9.85 12.03
C GLU A 275 12.11 -8.72 12.40
N ILE A 276 11.55 -7.54 12.63
CA ILE A 276 12.24 -6.37 13.15
C ILE A 276 11.66 -6.04 14.51
N ARG A 277 12.51 -6.06 15.54
CA ARG A 277 12.17 -5.63 16.90
C ARG A 277 12.87 -4.31 17.19
N ALA A 278 12.10 -3.27 17.50
CA ALA A 278 12.58 -1.96 17.91
C ALA A 278 12.06 -1.65 19.31
N VAL A 279 12.95 -1.60 20.30
CA VAL A 279 12.59 -1.32 21.70
C VAL A 279 13.60 -0.32 22.28
N GLY A 280 13.14 0.85 22.63
CA GLY A 280 14.03 1.96 22.99
C GLY A 280 15.01 2.25 21.85
N ASP A 281 16.29 2.17 22.14
CA ASP A 281 17.37 2.39 21.17
C ASP A 281 17.96 1.04 20.65
N ARG A 282 17.40 -0.13 21.08
CA ARG A 282 17.83 -1.45 20.63
C ARG A 282 17.02 -1.92 19.43
N ILE A 283 17.73 -2.34 18.38
CA ILE A 283 17.17 -2.90 17.15
C ILE A 283 17.67 -4.35 16.99
N THR A 284 16.75 -5.26 16.76
CA THR A 284 17.05 -6.66 16.41
C THR A 284 16.41 -6.98 15.07
N VAL A 285 17.15 -7.57 14.15
CA VAL A 285 16.65 -8.05 12.85
C VAL A 285 16.90 -9.55 12.75
N THR A 286 15.83 -10.29 12.49
CA THR A 286 15.88 -11.75 12.31
C THR A 286 15.34 -12.07 10.90
N VAL A 287 16.10 -12.82 10.11
CA VAL A 287 15.69 -13.27 8.78
C VAL A 287 15.75 -14.79 8.73
N ASN A 288 14.64 -15.43 8.31
CA ASN A 288 14.51 -16.89 8.23
C ASN A 288 14.91 -17.63 9.51
N GLY A 289 14.64 -17.00 10.67
CA GLY A 289 14.97 -17.54 11.99
C GLY A 289 16.41 -17.28 12.46
N GLU A 290 17.25 -16.65 11.66
CA GLU A 290 18.61 -16.24 12.03
C GLU A 290 18.65 -14.77 12.44
N VAL A 291 19.18 -14.47 13.65
CA VAL A 291 19.44 -13.08 14.07
C VAL A 291 20.66 -12.57 13.31
N ILE A 292 20.44 -11.58 12.44
CA ILE A 292 21.49 -10.99 11.60
C ILE A 292 21.96 -9.63 12.11
N LEU A 293 21.18 -8.99 12.97
CA LEU A 293 21.53 -7.76 13.67
C LEU A 293 20.89 -7.77 15.05
N ASP A 294 21.68 -7.42 16.06
CA ASP A 294 21.22 -7.12 17.41
C ASP A 294 22.15 -6.05 18.00
N GLY A 295 21.68 -4.82 18.11
CA GLY A 295 22.53 -3.72 18.54
C GLY A 295 21.73 -2.51 19.04
N ASP A 296 22.44 -1.66 19.77
CA ASP A 296 21.93 -0.39 20.27
C ASP A 296 22.41 0.76 19.37
N ILE A 297 21.49 1.50 18.78
CA ILE A 297 21.81 2.59 17.84
C ILE A 297 22.51 3.76 18.53
N ARG A 298 22.25 3.99 19.81
CA ARG A 298 22.91 5.05 20.58
C ARG A 298 24.34 4.68 20.91
N GLU A 299 24.58 3.45 21.34
CA GLU A 299 25.95 2.94 21.58
C GLU A 299 26.75 2.92 20.27
N ALA A 300 26.14 2.49 19.16
CA ALA A 300 26.81 2.41 17.85
C ALA A 300 27.36 3.74 17.35
N CYS A 301 26.68 4.86 17.63
CA CYS A 301 27.16 6.21 17.29
C CYS A 301 27.63 7.03 18.49
N GLN A 302 27.93 6.38 19.63
CA GLN A 302 28.42 7.01 20.86
C GLN A 302 27.54 8.17 21.35
N GLY A 303 26.23 8.11 21.09
CA GLY A 303 25.28 9.15 21.44
C GLY A 303 25.16 10.31 20.42
N HIS A 304 25.97 10.32 19.35
CA HIS A 304 26.06 11.42 18.39
C HIS A 304 25.43 11.07 17.04
N ASN A 305 24.14 11.24 16.92
CA ASN A 305 23.43 11.06 15.63
C ASN A 305 23.69 12.19 14.62
N VAL A 306 24.23 13.32 15.09
CA VAL A 306 24.71 14.45 14.26
C VAL A 306 26.10 14.88 14.74
N SER A 307 26.88 15.49 13.86
CA SER A 307 28.21 15.99 14.19
C SER A 307 28.14 17.11 15.22
N GLU A 308 29.04 17.09 16.21
CA GLU A 308 29.09 18.09 17.28
C GLU A 308 29.53 19.48 16.78
N ASP A 309 30.34 19.53 15.73
CA ASP A 309 30.84 20.77 15.12
C ASP A 309 29.86 21.40 14.13
N GLY A 310 28.66 20.81 13.96
CA GLY A 310 27.65 21.27 13.02
C GLY A 310 27.97 21.01 11.54
N SER A 311 29.04 20.24 11.26
CA SER A 311 29.38 19.86 9.89
C SER A 311 28.44 18.80 9.33
N LYS A 312 28.53 18.52 8.03
CA LYS A 312 27.78 17.42 7.41
C LYS A 312 28.45 16.05 7.59
N LYS A 313 29.67 16.03 8.13
CA LYS A 313 30.44 14.80 8.34
C LYS A 313 30.34 14.40 9.80
N ASN A 314 29.72 13.28 10.07
CA ASN A 314 29.61 12.72 11.40
C ASN A 314 30.65 11.59 11.59
N PRO A 315 31.68 11.76 12.41
CA PRO A 315 32.69 10.72 12.61
C PRO A 315 32.20 9.50 13.40
N TYR A 316 31.04 9.62 14.06
CA TYR A 316 30.47 8.60 14.93
C TYR A 316 29.54 7.62 14.21
N THR A 317 29.15 7.89 12.96
CA THR A 317 28.34 6.99 12.13
C THR A 317 29.20 6.24 11.12
N VAL A 318 28.77 5.06 10.70
CA VAL A 318 29.57 4.21 9.80
C VAL A 318 29.63 4.77 8.38
N ASP A 319 28.62 5.50 7.96
CA ASP A 319 28.58 6.18 6.66
C ASP A 319 29.16 7.60 6.70
N HIS A 320 29.57 8.05 7.88
CA HIS A 320 30.09 9.41 8.14
C HIS A 320 29.10 10.53 7.82
N ARG A 321 27.79 10.31 7.96
CA ARG A 321 26.73 11.29 7.72
C ARG A 321 25.89 11.55 8.97
N ASN A 322 25.24 12.70 9.00
CA ASN A 322 24.27 13.01 10.03
C ASN A 322 22.97 12.24 9.83
N HIS A 323 22.44 11.68 10.92
CA HIS A 323 21.15 11.00 10.97
C HIS A 323 20.24 11.69 12.01
N PRO A 324 19.71 12.89 11.73
CA PRO A 324 18.98 13.68 12.73
C PRO A 324 17.74 12.97 13.28
N GLY A 325 17.12 12.06 12.52
CA GLY A 325 15.96 11.28 12.98
C GLY A 325 16.27 9.97 13.68
N LEU A 326 17.54 9.58 13.81
CA LEU A 326 17.96 8.28 14.37
C LEU A 326 17.32 7.98 15.74
N PHE A 327 17.20 8.99 16.58
CA PHE A 327 16.66 8.87 17.95
C PHE A 327 15.19 9.22 18.08
N ASN A 328 14.43 9.27 16.98
CA ASN A 328 12.99 9.43 17.02
C ASN A 328 12.37 8.33 17.88
N LYS A 329 11.48 8.72 18.77
CA LYS A 329 10.81 7.77 19.69
C LYS A 329 9.58 7.16 19.10
N LYS A 330 8.97 7.80 18.07
CA LYS A 330 7.77 7.38 17.39
C LYS A 330 7.75 7.93 15.96
N GLY A 331 7.06 7.26 15.08
CA GLY A 331 6.84 7.64 13.69
C GLY A 331 6.27 6.50 12.87
N HIS A 332 6.12 6.72 11.58
CA HIS A 332 5.55 5.73 10.68
C HIS A 332 6.52 4.59 10.38
N ILE A 333 5.96 3.43 10.05
CA ILE A 333 6.68 2.37 9.35
C ILE A 333 6.52 2.62 7.86
N GLY A 334 7.60 2.53 7.09
CA GLY A 334 7.59 2.77 5.64
C GLY A 334 8.11 1.60 4.84
N LEU A 335 7.49 1.32 3.69
CA LEU A 335 8.12 0.56 2.62
C LEU A 335 8.79 1.57 1.68
N LEU A 336 10.12 1.51 1.58
CA LEU A 336 10.91 2.58 0.97
C LEU A 336 11.18 2.29 -0.51
N GLY A 337 10.67 3.12 -1.39
CA GLY A 337 10.65 2.91 -2.82
C GLY A 337 11.99 3.23 -3.52
N HIS A 338 12.78 2.20 -3.80
CA HIS A 338 13.98 2.26 -4.64
C HIS A 338 13.81 1.54 -5.99
N GLY A 339 12.59 1.17 -6.35
CA GLY A 339 12.27 0.51 -7.61
C GLY A 339 11.38 -0.72 -7.48
N ALA A 340 11.02 -1.29 -8.64
CA ALA A 340 10.13 -2.44 -8.73
C ALA A 340 10.86 -3.78 -8.53
N GLY A 341 10.08 -4.85 -8.42
CA GLY A 341 10.60 -6.23 -8.42
C GLY A 341 10.70 -6.86 -7.03
N ILE A 342 10.00 -6.31 -6.06
CA ILE A 342 9.82 -6.89 -4.73
C ILE A 342 8.33 -7.07 -4.44
N GLN A 343 8.01 -8.08 -3.66
CA GLN A 343 6.70 -8.28 -3.08
C GLN A 343 6.80 -8.44 -1.57
N PHE A 344 5.80 -7.91 -0.87
CA PHE A 344 5.61 -8.08 0.57
C PHE A 344 4.26 -8.73 0.85
N ARG A 345 4.15 -9.55 1.90
CA ARG A 345 2.87 -10.12 2.36
C ARG A 345 2.89 -10.39 3.86
N ASN A 346 1.73 -10.76 4.40
CA ASN A 346 1.57 -11.21 5.78
C ASN A 346 2.18 -10.21 6.79
N ILE A 347 1.94 -8.91 6.56
CA ILE A 347 2.52 -7.84 7.37
C ILE A 347 1.69 -7.67 8.64
N ARG A 348 2.32 -7.85 9.79
CA ARG A 348 1.69 -7.73 11.10
C ARG A 348 2.63 -7.10 12.10
N ILE A 349 2.06 -6.43 13.08
CA ILE A 349 2.79 -5.68 14.09
C ILE A 349 2.23 -5.95 15.48
N LYS A 350 3.11 -5.94 16.47
CA LYS A 350 2.77 -5.89 17.88
C LYS A 350 3.35 -4.62 18.46
N SER A 351 2.49 -3.64 18.79
CA SER A 351 2.92 -2.46 19.54
C SER A 351 3.30 -2.87 20.97
N LEU A 352 4.43 -2.38 21.41
CA LEU A 352 4.94 -2.54 22.78
C LEU A 352 4.81 -1.24 23.57
N ASP A 353 4.35 -0.17 22.94
CA ASP A 353 4.03 1.08 23.62
C ASP A 353 2.96 0.84 24.69
N ALA A 354 3.12 1.48 25.85
CA ALA A 354 2.08 1.44 26.87
C ALA A 354 0.77 1.92 26.26
N LYS A 355 -0.27 1.08 26.24
CA LYS A 355 -1.60 1.52 25.80
C LYS A 355 -1.98 2.70 26.68
N THR A 356 -2.02 3.90 26.10
CA THR A 356 -2.65 5.03 26.75
C THR A 356 -4.11 4.61 26.99
N GLN A 357 -4.47 4.33 28.23
CA GLN A 357 -5.85 4.10 28.59
C GLN A 357 -6.59 5.43 28.35
N ASN A 358 -7.02 5.64 27.11
CA ASN A 358 -8.02 6.66 26.85
C ASN A 358 -9.31 6.14 27.48
N GLY A 359 -9.58 6.64 28.68
CA GLY A 359 -10.82 6.47 29.39
C GLY A 359 -12.00 6.80 28.49
N LYS A 360 -13.03 6.01 28.70
CA LYS A 360 -14.37 6.05 28.13
C LYS A 360 -14.92 7.46 27.92
#